data_26411ab7bb1676537e7623d9f50d5dfd
#
_entry.id   26411ab7bb1676537e7623d9f50d5dfd
#
_cell.length_a   1.000
_cell.length_b   1.000
_cell.length_c   1.000
_cell.angle_alpha   90.00
_cell.angle_beta   90.00
_cell.angle_gamma   90.00
#
_symmetry.space_group_name_H-M   'P 1'
#
loop_
_entity.id
_entity.type
_entity.pdbx_description
1 polymer ?
#
loop_
_entity_poly.entity_id
_entity_poly.type
_entity_poly.pdbx_seq_one_letter_code
_entity_poly.pdbx_strand_id
1 'polypeptide(L)'
;ICSISKLFTAVAIMQLVEDGKINLDDPIQKVLPWFDINNEFKDVPELTIKSILSHSSGLPRESNHPYWSWPDFPFPTKQDVIDELKNQEMLYPPSKYYQYSNLGLSLLGFIVEEVTQTNFDDYVNQNILIPLSMNNTKTYMSTEDYGKNLTLGYSSLNRNNEREKVNFFNADGIAAAAGFTSNVEDLAKFARWQIDLVKSLEKNILSPETLKLMHEIHWDDELTSVTRGLGFGVYNFDGENWVGHGGSCPGYRSQLYINTDKELAYSVMINSSGTSPTKYIDGIHEILSNVTLKKGQEINRFAEFEGKYISQPWV
;
A
#
# COMPACT_ATOMS: atom_id res chain seq x y z
N ILE A 1 -2.22 -8.60 0.97
CA ILE A 1 -2.49 -7.23 1.47
C ILE A 1 -2.62 -6.21 0.34
N CYS A 2 -2.40 -6.67 -0.89
CA CYS A 2 -2.54 -5.86 -2.10
C CYS A 2 -1.78 -4.53 -2.00
N SER A 3 -2.44 -3.40 -2.27
CA SER A 3 -1.78 -2.09 -2.36
C SER A 3 -1.10 -1.59 -1.06
N ILE A 4 -1.30 -2.24 0.08
CA ILE A 4 -0.45 -1.99 1.27
C ILE A 4 1.03 -2.35 0.97
N SER A 5 1.30 -3.22 -0.01
CA SER A 5 2.66 -3.53 -0.53
C SER A 5 3.45 -2.27 -0.87
N LYS A 6 2.77 -1.22 -1.38
CA LYS A 6 3.40 0.05 -1.76
C LYS A 6 4.13 0.75 -0.62
N LEU A 7 3.67 0.56 0.60
CA LEU A 7 4.31 1.14 1.79
C LEU A 7 5.72 0.56 1.98
N PHE A 8 5.88 -0.75 1.77
CA PHE A 8 7.17 -1.44 1.88
C PHE A 8 8.10 -1.05 0.72
N THR A 9 7.55 -0.95 -0.49
CA THR A 9 8.30 -0.46 -1.66
C THR A 9 8.78 0.97 -1.45
N ALA A 10 7.93 1.85 -0.91
CA ALA A 10 8.33 3.21 -0.59
C ALA A 10 9.43 3.26 0.47
N VAL A 11 9.35 2.44 1.53
CA VAL A 11 10.42 2.31 2.54
C VAL A 11 11.73 1.85 1.88
N ALA A 12 11.69 0.85 0.99
CA ALA A 12 12.87 0.37 0.26
C ALA A 12 13.51 1.48 -0.59
N ILE A 13 12.71 2.25 -1.33
CA ILE A 13 13.20 3.40 -2.10
C ILE A 13 13.84 4.45 -1.18
N MET A 14 13.20 4.76 -0.05
CA MET A 14 13.72 5.77 0.87
C MET A 14 15.00 5.33 1.59
N GLN A 15 15.23 4.02 1.78
CA GLN A 15 16.54 3.50 2.20
C GLN A 15 17.63 3.83 1.16
N LEU A 16 17.34 3.66 -0.13
CA LEU A 16 18.28 4.00 -1.20
C LEU A 16 18.55 5.50 -1.30
N VAL A 17 17.53 6.32 -1.00
CA VAL A 17 17.69 7.78 -0.92
C VAL A 17 18.58 8.17 0.26
N GLU A 18 18.37 7.61 1.45
CA GLU A 18 19.21 7.87 2.62
C GLU A 18 20.66 7.42 2.41
N ASP A 19 20.85 6.31 1.71
CA ASP A 19 22.18 5.79 1.36
C ASP A 19 22.87 6.63 0.25
N GLY A 20 22.21 7.65 -0.28
CA GLY A 20 22.73 8.50 -1.34
C GLY A 20 22.89 7.79 -2.70
N LYS A 21 22.24 6.65 -2.89
CA LYS A 21 22.31 5.87 -4.14
C LYS A 21 21.43 6.45 -5.23
N ILE A 22 20.33 7.09 -4.85
CA ILE A 22 19.39 7.79 -5.71
C ILE A 22 18.89 9.06 -5.00
N ASN A 23 18.27 9.98 -5.76
CA ASN A 23 17.61 11.16 -5.20
C ASN A 23 16.12 11.14 -5.59
N LEU A 24 15.28 11.74 -4.75
CA LEU A 24 13.83 11.84 -5.03
C LEU A 24 13.51 12.56 -6.34
N ASP A 25 14.33 13.54 -6.69
CA ASP A 25 14.18 14.36 -7.90
C ASP A 25 14.94 13.78 -9.12
N ASP A 26 15.56 12.61 -8.98
CA ASP A 26 16.19 11.94 -10.12
C ASP A 26 15.11 11.54 -11.15
N PRO A 27 15.32 11.88 -12.43
CA PRO A 27 14.50 11.34 -13.51
C PRO A 27 14.58 9.81 -13.57
N ILE A 28 13.47 9.17 -13.84
CA ILE A 28 13.42 7.70 -13.86
C ILE A 28 14.43 7.11 -14.85
N GLN A 29 14.64 7.73 -16.01
CA GLN A 29 15.58 7.27 -17.03
C GLN A 29 17.04 7.28 -16.56
N LYS A 30 17.38 8.10 -15.57
CA LYS A 30 18.72 8.11 -14.96
C LYS A 30 19.01 6.80 -14.25
N VAL A 31 17.98 6.18 -13.65
CA VAL A 31 18.11 4.97 -12.83
C VAL A 31 17.72 3.72 -13.64
N LEU A 32 16.72 3.85 -14.50
CA LEU A 32 16.26 2.80 -15.43
C LEU A 32 16.53 3.25 -16.87
N PRO A 33 17.74 3.05 -17.43
CA PRO A 33 18.09 3.54 -18.77
C PRO A 33 17.23 2.92 -19.90
N TRP A 34 16.59 1.79 -19.62
CA TRP A 34 15.69 1.10 -20.54
C TRP A 34 14.25 1.61 -20.48
N PHE A 35 13.93 2.51 -19.54
CA PHE A 35 12.59 3.08 -19.41
C PHE A 35 12.24 3.91 -20.65
N ASP A 36 11.26 3.45 -21.41
CA ASP A 36 10.80 4.05 -22.65
C ASP A 36 9.26 3.97 -22.73
N ILE A 37 8.61 5.10 -22.50
CA ILE A 37 7.16 5.25 -22.62
C ILE A 37 6.86 6.43 -23.53
N ASN A 38 5.83 6.31 -24.36
CA ASN A 38 5.43 7.41 -25.25
C ASN A 38 5.00 8.64 -24.42
N ASN A 39 5.67 9.76 -24.62
CA ASN A 39 5.39 11.02 -23.95
C ASN A 39 5.21 12.14 -24.97
N GLU A 40 3.96 12.54 -25.19
CA GLU A 40 3.63 13.63 -26.10
C GLU A 40 3.78 15.03 -25.46
N PHE A 41 3.95 15.10 -24.15
CA PHE A 41 4.05 16.35 -23.42
C PHE A 41 5.45 16.94 -23.56
N LYS A 42 5.51 18.21 -24.04
CA LYS A 42 6.75 18.96 -24.22
C LYS A 42 6.84 20.08 -23.17
N ASP A 43 8.07 20.46 -22.84
CA ASP A 43 8.32 21.56 -21.90
C ASP A 43 7.63 21.36 -20.52
N VAL A 44 7.60 20.11 -20.05
CA VAL A 44 7.02 19.70 -18.78
C VAL A 44 8.11 19.20 -17.82
N PRO A 45 7.84 19.16 -16.50
CA PRO A 45 8.75 18.51 -15.55
C PRO A 45 9.08 17.07 -15.94
N GLU A 46 10.26 16.61 -15.58
CA GLU A 46 10.65 15.22 -15.76
C GLU A 46 9.84 14.29 -14.84
N LEU A 47 9.68 13.06 -15.27
CA LEU A 47 9.10 12.01 -14.44
C LEU A 47 10.14 11.56 -13.41
N THR A 48 9.94 11.89 -12.14
CA THR A 48 10.89 11.66 -11.05
C THR A 48 10.43 10.55 -10.12
N ILE A 49 11.34 10.00 -9.31
CA ILE A 49 11.03 9.04 -8.25
C ILE A 49 9.99 9.61 -7.27
N LYS A 50 10.12 10.91 -6.91
CA LYS A 50 9.15 11.61 -6.06
C LYS A 50 7.75 11.61 -6.65
N SER A 51 7.64 11.94 -7.94
CA SER A 51 6.33 11.99 -8.63
C SER A 51 5.66 10.62 -8.71
N ILE A 52 6.45 9.54 -8.78
CA ILE A 52 5.91 8.16 -8.72
C ILE A 52 5.42 7.85 -7.31
N LEU A 53 6.20 8.12 -6.27
CA LEU A 53 5.84 7.87 -4.87
C LEU A 53 4.58 8.63 -4.44
N SER A 54 4.35 9.82 -4.98
CA SER A 54 3.16 10.66 -4.70
C SER A 54 1.99 10.43 -5.65
N HIS A 55 2.11 9.50 -6.61
CA HIS A 55 1.11 9.26 -7.65
C HIS A 55 0.78 10.49 -8.52
N SER A 56 1.75 11.36 -8.72
CA SER A 56 1.66 12.54 -9.59
C SER A 56 2.52 12.42 -10.85
N SER A 57 2.96 11.20 -11.16
CA SER A 57 3.87 10.94 -12.29
C SER A 57 3.23 11.07 -13.67
N GLY A 58 1.90 10.99 -13.76
CA GLY A 58 1.17 10.94 -15.03
C GLY A 58 1.21 9.58 -15.73
N LEU A 59 1.85 8.57 -15.14
CA LEU A 59 1.88 7.21 -15.65
C LEU A 59 0.48 6.58 -15.67
N PRO A 60 0.19 5.65 -16.61
CA PRO A 60 -1.00 4.83 -16.56
C PRO A 60 -1.15 4.10 -15.22
N ARG A 61 -2.40 3.78 -14.89
CA ARG A 61 -2.68 3.00 -13.68
C ARG A 61 -2.02 1.64 -13.69
N GLU A 62 -2.11 0.94 -14.81
CA GLU A 62 -1.68 -0.45 -14.98
C GLU A 62 -0.68 -0.57 -16.14
N SER A 63 0.13 -1.62 -16.13
CA SER A 63 0.80 -2.08 -17.35
C SER A 63 -0.29 -2.62 -18.30
N ASN A 64 -0.22 -2.41 -19.57
CA ASN A 64 -1.25 -2.72 -20.57
C ASN A 64 -1.64 -4.22 -20.68
N HIS A 65 -1.68 -4.92 -19.53
CA HIS A 65 -2.02 -6.34 -19.42
C HIS A 65 -3.32 -6.50 -18.61
N PRO A 66 -4.22 -7.45 -18.98
CA PRO A 66 -5.52 -7.62 -18.34
C PRO A 66 -5.46 -8.46 -17.05
N TYR A 67 -4.44 -8.26 -16.21
CA TYR A 67 -4.12 -9.14 -15.09
C TYR A 67 -5.16 -9.13 -13.93
N TRP A 68 -6.04 -8.15 -13.86
CA TRP A 68 -7.17 -8.17 -12.93
C TRP A 68 -8.39 -8.94 -13.46
N SER A 69 -8.27 -9.58 -14.64
CA SER A 69 -9.39 -10.24 -15.30
C SER A 69 -9.65 -11.62 -14.72
N TRP A 70 -10.87 -11.82 -14.24
CA TRP A 70 -11.40 -13.10 -13.82
C TRP A 70 -11.60 -14.05 -15.03
N PRO A 71 -11.37 -15.37 -14.89
CA PRO A 71 -10.93 -16.09 -13.67
C PRO A 71 -9.42 -16.30 -13.55
N ASP A 72 -8.64 -15.99 -14.56
CA ASP A 72 -7.26 -16.49 -14.73
C ASP A 72 -6.19 -15.56 -14.14
N PHE A 73 -6.50 -14.27 -14.00
CA PHE A 73 -5.58 -13.26 -13.45
C PHE A 73 -4.17 -13.35 -14.06
N PRO A 74 -4.01 -13.12 -15.39
CA PRO A 74 -2.75 -13.29 -16.09
C PRO A 74 -1.77 -12.14 -15.78
N PHE A 75 -1.15 -12.20 -14.61
CA PHE A 75 -0.15 -11.20 -14.24
C PHE A 75 1.10 -11.30 -15.11
N PRO A 76 1.64 -10.15 -15.58
CA PRO A 76 2.82 -10.11 -16.39
C PRO A 76 4.08 -10.38 -15.57
N THR A 77 5.09 -10.95 -16.17
CA THR A 77 6.44 -10.97 -15.64
C THR A 77 7.05 -9.55 -15.66
N LYS A 78 8.17 -9.34 -14.96
CA LYS A 78 8.95 -8.09 -15.08
C LYS A 78 9.27 -7.75 -16.52
N GLN A 79 9.71 -8.76 -17.31
CA GLN A 79 10.09 -8.55 -18.71
C GLN A 79 8.88 -8.14 -19.56
N ASP A 80 7.71 -8.76 -19.35
CA ASP A 80 6.50 -8.37 -20.07
C ASP A 80 6.12 -6.91 -19.79
N VAL A 81 6.26 -6.45 -18.53
CA VAL A 81 6.02 -5.04 -18.17
C VAL A 81 6.99 -4.12 -18.92
N ILE A 82 8.28 -4.47 -18.95
CA ILE A 82 9.32 -3.68 -19.65
C ILE A 82 9.03 -3.61 -21.15
N ASP A 83 8.74 -4.74 -21.76
CA ASP A 83 8.54 -4.84 -23.21
C ASP A 83 7.30 -4.07 -23.68
N GLU A 84 6.29 -3.96 -22.80
CA GLU A 84 5.04 -3.27 -23.11
C GLU A 84 5.10 -1.76 -22.88
N LEU A 85 6.10 -1.24 -22.14
CA LEU A 85 6.20 0.21 -21.86
C LEU A 85 6.18 1.08 -23.12
N LYS A 86 6.91 0.68 -24.15
CA LYS A 86 6.98 1.40 -25.44
C LYS A 86 5.65 1.51 -26.19
N ASN A 87 4.67 0.66 -25.83
CA ASN A 87 3.32 0.67 -26.40
C ASN A 87 2.33 1.45 -25.54
N GLN A 88 2.78 1.96 -24.38
CA GLN A 88 1.97 2.77 -23.49
C GLN A 88 2.27 4.27 -23.64
N GLU A 89 1.35 5.08 -23.18
CA GLU A 89 1.43 6.54 -23.25
C GLU A 89 1.31 7.15 -21.87
N MET A 90 2.02 8.24 -21.61
CA MET A 90 1.78 9.08 -20.46
C MET A 90 0.36 9.66 -20.54
N LEU A 91 -0.41 9.55 -19.46
CA LEU A 91 -1.78 10.06 -19.42
C LEU A 91 -1.83 11.58 -19.15
N TYR A 92 -0.86 12.05 -18.38
CA TYR A 92 -0.76 13.46 -17.95
C TYR A 92 0.70 13.90 -17.88
N PRO A 93 0.95 15.21 -17.98
CA PRO A 93 2.26 15.76 -17.65
C PRO A 93 2.63 15.42 -16.19
N PRO A 94 3.88 15.03 -15.90
CA PRO A 94 4.33 14.83 -14.53
C PRO A 94 4.08 16.04 -13.65
N SER A 95 3.72 15.80 -12.40
CA SER A 95 3.39 16.81 -11.39
C SER A 95 2.20 17.73 -11.73
N LYS A 96 1.32 17.30 -12.63
CA LYS A 96 0.14 18.07 -13.05
C LYS A 96 -1.16 17.60 -12.39
N TYR A 97 -1.37 16.29 -12.31
CA TYR A 97 -2.59 15.67 -11.79
C TYR A 97 -2.27 14.46 -10.95
N TYR A 98 -3.17 14.16 -10.01
CA TYR A 98 -3.14 12.89 -9.31
C TYR A 98 -3.56 11.75 -10.26
N GLN A 99 -2.71 10.76 -10.38
CA GLN A 99 -2.98 9.54 -11.15
C GLN A 99 -2.39 8.33 -10.42
N TYR A 100 -3.24 7.62 -9.69
CA TYR A 100 -2.82 6.40 -9.02
C TYR A 100 -2.23 5.40 -10.02
N SER A 101 -1.02 4.92 -9.76
CA SER A 101 -0.30 4.03 -10.67
C SER A 101 0.29 2.81 -9.97
N ASN A 102 -0.21 1.62 -10.33
CA ASN A 102 0.43 0.35 -10.00
C ASN A 102 1.70 0.18 -10.82
N LEU A 103 1.65 0.56 -12.11
CA LEU A 103 2.83 0.55 -12.98
C LEU A 103 3.98 1.34 -12.34
N GLY A 104 3.73 2.57 -11.88
CA GLY A 104 4.75 3.40 -11.25
C GLY A 104 5.40 2.71 -10.04
N LEU A 105 4.61 2.11 -9.16
CA LEU A 105 5.15 1.41 -7.98
C LEU A 105 5.88 0.11 -8.35
N SER A 106 5.49 -0.55 -9.45
CA SER A 106 6.24 -1.69 -9.98
C SER A 106 7.61 -1.27 -10.50
N LEU A 107 7.67 -0.13 -11.21
CA LEU A 107 8.93 0.47 -11.65
C LEU A 107 9.84 0.84 -10.47
N LEU A 108 9.30 1.30 -9.34
CA LEU A 108 10.08 1.52 -8.12
C LEU A 108 10.69 0.21 -7.59
N GLY A 109 9.96 -0.91 -7.66
CA GLY A 109 10.53 -2.22 -7.35
C GLY A 109 11.70 -2.57 -8.29
N PHE A 110 11.59 -2.28 -9.58
CA PHE A 110 12.67 -2.49 -10.54
C PHE A 110 13.86 -1.54 -10.28
N ILE A 111 13.63 -0.32 -9.80
CA ILE A 111 14.70 0.58 -9.32
C ILE A 111 15.47 -0.04 -8.17
N VAL A 112 14.78 -0.65 -7.20
CA VAL A 112 15.46 -1.34 -6.09
C VAL A 112 16.41 -2.41 -6.64
N GLU A 113 15.95 -3.24 -7.57
CA GLU A 113 16.78 -4.28 -8.18
C GLU A 113 17.95 -3.71 -8.98
N GLU A 114 17.70 -2.68 -9.80
CA GLU A 114 18.74 -2.06 -10.64
C GLU A 114 19.86 -1.44 -9.79
N VAL A 115 19.50 -0.72 -8.74
CA VAL A 115 20.46 0.00 -7.88
C VAL A 115 21.23 -0.95 -6.96
N THR A 116 20.57 -2.01 -6.48
CA THR A 116 21.17 -2.90 -5.48
C THR A 116 21.77 -4.17 -6.06
N GLN A 117 21.46 -4.51 -7.31
CA GLN A 117 21.79 -5.77 -7.97
C GLN A 117 21.31 -6.99 -7.15
N THR A 118 20.20 -6.82 -6.44
CA THR A 118 19.56 -7.84 -5.58
C THR A 118 18.09 -7.93 -5.98
N ASN A 119 17.51 -9.12 -6.01
CA ASN A 119 16.09 -9.28 -6.27
C ASN A 119 15.27 -8.47 -5.26
N PHE A 120 14.15 -7.91 -5.71
CA PHE A 120 13.26 -7.11 -4.87
C PHE A 120 12.81 -7.85 -3.61
N ASP A 121 12.46 -9.13 -3.74
CA ASP A 121 12.06 -10.00 -2.63
C ASP A 121 13.15 -10.11 -1.56
N ASP A 122 14.38 -10.42 -1.99
CA ASP A 122 15.52 -10.57 -1.10
C ASP A 122 15.86 -9.25 -0.41
N TYR A 123 15.82 -8.13 -1.15
CA TYR A 123 16.08 -6.81 -0.58
C TYR A 123 15.08 -6.46 0.51
N VAL A 124 13.79 -6.57 0.23
CA VAL A 124 12.71 -6.27 1.19
C VAL A 124 12.80 -7.19 2.39
N ASN A 125 13.01 -8.48 2.16
CA ASN A 125 13.12 -9.47 3.24
C ASN A 125 14.27 -9.14 4.20
N GLN A 126 15.47 -8.88 3.65
CA GLN A 126 16.66 -8.62 4.45
C GLN A 126 16.65 -7.26 5.15
N ASN A 127 16.16 -6.23 4.49
CA ASN A 127 16.28 -4.84 4.95
C ASN A 127 15.03 -4.31 5.66
N ILE A 128 13.89 -5.00 5.56
CA ILE A 128 12.63 -4.55 6.18
C ILE A 128 11.98 -5.67 7.00
N LEU A 129 11.67 -6.83 6.39
CA LEU A 129 10.83 -7.83 7.06
C LEU A 129 11.54 -8.53 8.22
N ILE A 130 12.78 -8.99 8.02
CA ILE A 130 13.59 -9.63 9.07
C ILE A 130 13.86 -8.66 10.23
N PRO A 131 14.37 -7.42 9.99
CA PRO A 131 14.56 -6.45 11.07
C PRO A 131 13.31 -6.17 11.90
N LEU A 132 12.13 -6.17 11.28
CA LEU A 132 10.84 -5.98 11.95
C LEU A 132 10.24 -7.28 12.52
N SER A 133 10.91 -8.42 12.34
CA SER A 133 10.39 -9.74 12.75
C SER A 133 9.02 -10.06 12.14
N MET A 134 8.79 -9.65 10.89
CA MET A 134 7.56 -9.87 10.13
C MET A 134 7.58 -11.23 9.43
N ASN A 135 7.63 -12.29 10.23
CA ASN A 135 7.92 -13.66 9.77
C ASN A 135 6.80 -14.30 8.93
N ASN A 136 5.60 -13.72 8.93
CA ASN A 136 4.46 -14.19 8.15
C ASN A 136 4.17 -13.29 6.94
N THR A 137 5.07 -12.36 6.64
CA THR A 137 4.94 -11.48 5.49
C THR A 137 5.88 -11.93 4.38
N LYS A 138 5.35 -12.00 3.16
CA LYS A 138 6.09 -12.32 1.93
C LYS A 138 5.74 -11.29 0.87
N THR A 139 6.63 -11.06 -0.06
CA THR A 139 6.45 -10.15 -1.21
C THR A 139 5.64 -10.79 -2.34
N TYR A 140 5.25 -12.04 -2.19
CA TYR A 140 4.52 -12.83 -3.19
C TYR A 140 3.45 -13.72 -2.55
N MET A 141 2.60 -14.28 -3.39
CA MET A 141 1.63 -15.31 -3.01
C MET A 141 2.18 -16.69 -3.39
N SER A 142 2.21 -17.62 -2.42
CA SER A 142 2.68 -18.99 -2.64
C SER A 142 1.50 -19.92 -2.98
N THR A 143 1.62 -20.66 -4.07
CA THR A 143 0.64 -21.69 -4.44
C THR A 143 0.53 -22.79 -3.37
N GLU A 144 1.65 -23.13 -2.74
CA GLU A 144 1.69 -24.17 -1.69
C GLU A 144 0.97 -23.74 -0.41
N ASP A 145 0.97 -22.45 -0.13
CA ASP A 145 0.31 -21.85 1.04
C ASP A 145 -1.19 -21.62 0.82
N TYR A 146 -1.63 -21.55 -0.46
CA TYR A 146 -3.01 -21.18 -0.77
C TYR A 146 -4.03 -22.18 -0.22
N GLY A 147 -4.91 -21.70 0.65
CA GLY A 147 -5.88 -22.51 1.38
C GLY A 147 -5.32 -23.19 2.64
N LYS A 148 -4.07 -22.89 3.02
CA LYS A 148 -3.42 -23.37 4.25
C LYS A 148 -3.00 -22.17 5.10
N ASN A 149 -1.75 -21.69 4.91
CA ASN A 149 -1.22 -20.52 5.59
C ASN A 149 -1.70 -19.21 4.93
N LEU A 150 -1.98 -19.23 3.62
CA LEU A 150 -2.62 -18.16 2.89
C LEU A 150 -4.12 -18.47 2.75
N THR A 151 -4.96 -17.63 3.36
CA THR A 151 -6.41 -17.82 3.35
C THR A 151 -6.99 -17.78 1.93
N LEU A 152 -8.03 -18.55 1.68
CA LEU A 152 -8.78 -18.50 0.42
C LEU A 152 -9.51 -17.16 0.30
N GLY A 153 -9.44 -16.56 -0.90
CA GLY A 153 -10.20 -15.37 -1.24
C GLY A 153 -11.58 -15.72 -1.81
N TYR A 154 -12.54 -14.85 -1.58
CA TYR A 154 -13.91 -15.03 -2.05
C TYR A 154 -14.43 -13.79 -2.80
N SER A 155 -15.31 -14.01 -3.78
CA SER A 155 -16.01 -12.97 -4.51
C SER A 155 -16.92 -12.12 -3.61
N SER A 156 -17.48 -11.05 -4.15
CA SER A 156 -18.69 -10.43 -3.59
C SER A 156 -19.85 -11.43 -3.58
N LEU A 157 -20.86 -11.17 -2.75
CA LEU A 157 -22.10 -11.96 -2.80
C LEU A 157 -22.74 -11.85 -4.19
N ASN A 158 -23.11 -13.00 -4.74
CA ASN A 158 -23.91 -13.07 -5.96
C ASN A 158 -25.42 -12.86 -5.62
N ARG A 159 -26.28 -12.93 -6.63
CA ARG A 159 -27.74 -12.77 -6.44
C ARG A 159 -28.40 -13.82 -5.57
N ASN A 160 -27.74 -14.98 -5.37
CA ASN A 160 -28.19 -16.07 -4.52
C ASN A 160 -27.67 -15.95 -3.09
N ASN A 161 -26.99 -14.86 -2.73
CA ASN A 161 -26.27 -14.69 -1.45
C ASN A 161 -25.13 -15.70 -1.24
N GLU A 162 -24.50 -16.15 -2.30
CA GLU A 162 -23.36 -17.05 -2.26
C GLU A 162 -22.07 -16.30 -2.67
N ARG A 163 -20.93 -16.81 -2.22
CA ARG A 163 -19.61 -16.35 -2.62
C ARG A 163 -18.88 -17.45 -3.39
N GLU A 164 -18.22 -17.06 -4.46
CA GLU A 164 -17.38 -17.96 -5.23
C GLU A 164 -15.93 -17.82 -4.74
N LYS A 165 -15.24 -18.97 -4.66
CA LYS A 165 -13.82 -18.99 -4.38
C LYS A 165 -13.06 -18.32 -5.53
N VAL A 166 -12.16 -17.40 -5.21
CA VAL A 166 -11.27 -16.78 -6.18
C VAL A 166 -10.13 -17.75 -6.53
N ASN A 167 -9.75 -17.83 -7.79
CA ASN A 167 -8.60 -18.61 -8.22
C ASN A 167 -7.31 -18.01 -7.64
N PHE A 168 -6.30 -18.86 -7.50
CA PHE A 168 -4.97 -18.42 -7.11
C PHE A 168 -4.40 -17.45 -8.18
N PHE A 169 -3.69 -16.44 -7.71
CA PHE A 169 -2.86 -15.57 -8.56
C PHE A 169 -1.57 -15.21 -7.84
N ASN A 170 -0.56 -14.88 -8.60
CA ASN A 170 0.67 -14.25 -8.10
C ASN A 170 0.92 -12.97 -8.89
N ALA A 171 1.24 -11.89 -8.21
CA ALA A 171 1.33 -10.57 -8.83
C ALA A 171 2.60 -10.37 -9.67
N ASP A 172 3.59 -11.25 -9.55
CA ASP A 172 4.82 -11.33 -10.33
C ASP A 172 5.44 -9.93 -10.63
N GLY A 173 5.50 -9.49 -11.88
CA GLY A 173 6.05 -8.18 -12.26
C GLY A 173 5.36 -6.97 -11.61
N ILE A 174 4.19 -7.15 -11.00
CA ILE A 174 3.45 -6.12 -10.26
C ILE A 174 3.60 -6.28 -8.73
N ALA A 175 4.46 -7.20 -8.27
CA ALA A 175 4.58 -7.55 -6.85
C ALA A 175 4.88 -6.35 -5.94
N ALA A 176 5.77 -5.45 -6.34
CA ALA A 176 6.11 -4.24 -5.59
C ALA A 176 4.91 -3.31 -5.38
N ALA A 177 3.91 -3.36 -6.25
CA ALA A 177 2.68 -2.57 -6.14
C ALA A 177 1.55 -3.29 -5.40
N ALA A 178 1.46 -4.64 -5.45
CA ALA A 178 0.26 -5.36 -5.02
C ALA A 178 0.48 -6.82 -4.58
N GLY A 179 1.69 -7.35 -4.57
CA GLY A 179 1.94 -8.78 -4.44
C GLY A 179 2.08 -9.31 -3.01
N PHE A 180 2.22 -8.46 -2.01
CA PHE A 180 2.55 -8.92 -0.66
C PHE A 180 1.40 -9.68 0.01
N THR A 181 1.78 -10.70 0.76
CA THR A 181 0.92 -11.39 1.72
C THR A 181 1.39 -11.07 3.13
N SER A 182 0.46 -10.98 4.09
CA SER A 182 0.76 -10.65 5.48
C SER A 182 -0.40 -11.05 6.39
N ASN A 183 -0.27 -10.76 7.68
CA ASN A 183 -1.32 -10.84 8.67
C ASN A 183 -1.38 -9.56 9.53
N VAL A 184 -2.40 -9.44 10.36
CA VAL A 184 -2.60 -8.22 11.18
C VAL A 184 -1.50 -8.03 12.23
N GLU A 185 -0.88 -9.11 12.72
CA GLU A 185 0.20 -9.04 13.70
C GLU A 185 1.47 -8.44 13.09
N ASP A 186 1.85 -8.87 11.89
CA ASP A 186 3.01 -8.33 11.19
C ASP A 186 2.76 -6.88 10.75
N LEU A 187 1.54 -6.54 10.28
CA LEU A 187 1.18 -5.15 10.00
C LEU A 187 1.19 -4.27 11.28
N ALA A 188 0.86 -4.83 12.44
CA ALA A 188 1.00 -4.13 13.72
C ALA A 188 2.47 -3.87 14.08
N LYS A 189 3.39 -4.81 13.79
CA LYS A 189 4.84 -4.58 13.95
C LYS A 189 5.34 -3.45 13.04
N PHE A 190 4.89 -3.44 11.78
CA PHE A 190 5.21 -2.36 10.84
C PHE A 190 4.69 -1.00 11.30
N ALA A 191 3.47 -0.96 11.84
CA ALA A 191 2.90 0.26 12.41
C ALA A 191 3.65 0.68 13.71
N ARG A 192 3.94 -0.27 14.59
CA ARG A 192 4.67 -0.01 15.83
C ARG A 192 6.06 0.55 15.57
N TRP A 193 6.78 -0.01 14.60
CA TRP A 193 8.07 0.51 14.16
C TRP A 193 7.98 2.00 13.78
N GLN A 194 6.97 2.39 13.00
CA GLN A 194 6.80 3.79 12.60
C GLN A 194 6.50 4.70 13.80
N ILE A 195 5.61 4.27 14.70
CA ILE A 195 5.26 5.01 15.93
C ILE A 195 6.52 5.22 16.81
N ASP A 196 7.32 4.18 16.99
CA ASP A 196 8.53 4.27 17.80
C ASP A 196 9.61 5.11 17.12
N LEU A 197 9.78 4.96 15.78
CA LEU A 197 10.82 5.65 15.03
C LEU A 197 10.63 7.17 15.03
N VAL A 198 9.41 7.69 14.84
CA VAL A 198 9.19 9.15 14.82
C VAL A 198 9.54 9.84 16.15
N LYS A 199 9.64 9.07 17.22
CA LYS A 199 10.04 9.53 18.57
C LYS A 199 11.50 9.22 18.90
N SER A 200 12.14 8.37 18.10
CA SER A 200 13.54 8.01 18.28
C SER A 200 14.47 9.15 17.85
N LEU A 201 15.70 9.09 18.34
CA LEU A 201 16.82 9.88 17.84
C LEU A 201 17.79 9.03 17.00
N GLU A 202 17.51 7.73 16.87
CA GLU A 202 18.39 6.78 16.20
C GLU A 202 17.71 6.20 14.96
N LYS A 203 18.50 5.97 13.92
CA LYS A 203 18.07 5.28 12.71
C LYS A 203 17.75 3.82 13.02
N ASN A 204 16.60 3.37 12.57
CA ASN A 204 16.20 1.97 12.54
C ASN A 204 15.41 1.72 11.25
N ILE A 205 15.99 1.01 10.28
CA ILE A 205 15.51 0.82 8.90
C ILE A 205 15.57 2.13 8.12
N LEU A 206 14.99 3.21 8.63
CA LEU A 206 15.08 4.59 8.17
C LEU A 206 15.49 5.51 9.32
N SER A 207 15.89 6.73 9.01
CA SER A 207 15.98 7.80 10.00
C SER A 207 14.59 8.33 10.36
N PRO A 208 14.41 8.89 11.56
CA PRO A 208 13.16 9.55 11.95
C PRO A 208 12.74 10.66 10.98
N GLU A 209 13.71 11.43 10.48
CA GLU A 209 13.50 12.53 9.54
C GLU A 209 12.96 12.03 8.22
N THR A 210 13.52 10.95 7.69
CA THR A 210 13.05 10.33 6.44
C THR A 210 11.64 9.80 6.58
N LEU A 211 11.31 9.13 7.70
CA LEU A 211 9.96 8.64 7.92
C LEU A 211 8.95 9.78 8.05
N LYS A 212 9.30 10.86 8.76
CA LYS A 212 8.46 12.07 8.84
C LYS A 212 8.24 12.68 7.46
N LEU A 213 9.31 12.81 6.67
CA LEU A 213 9.20 13.26 5.28
C LEU A 213 8.23 12.40 4.47
N MET A 214 8.25 11.08 4.63
CA MET A 214 7.31 10.19 3.93
C MET A 214 5.86 10.43 4.32
N HIS A 215 5.59 10.86 5.55
CA HIS A 215 4.26 11.12 6.08
C HIS A 215 3.75 12.54 5.76
N GLU A 216 4.63 13.48 5.36
CA GLU A 216 4.22 14.81 4.93
C GLU A 216 3.39 14.75 3.65
N ILE A 217 2.56 15.77 3.44
CA ILE A 217 1.76 15.89 2.22
C ILE A 217 2.66 16.37 1.08
N HIS A 218 2.88 15.52 0.09
CA HIS A 218 3.60 15.84 -1.14
C HIS A 218 2.67 16.08 -2.34
N TRP A 219 1.44 15.63 -2.22
CA TRP A 219 0.37 15.89 -3.18
C TRP A 219 -0.94 16.14 -2.45
N ASP A 220 -1.57 17.23 -2.78
CA ASP A 220 -2.91 17.58 -2.31
C ASP A 220 -3.79 17.89 -3.53
N ASP A 221 -4.83 17.10 -3.72
CA ASP A 221 -5.78 17.26 -4.81
C ASP A 221 -7.10 17.81 -4.25
N GLU A 222 -7.28 19.11 -4.35
CA GLU A 222 -8.47 19.80 -3.87
C GLU A 222 -9.77 19.31 -4.54
N LEU A 223 -9.69 18.80 -5.78
CA LEU A 223 -10.88 18.34 -6.53
C LEU A 223 -11.38 16.98 -6.03
N THR A 224 -10.46 16.10 -5.65
CA THR A 224 -10.80 14.72 -5.24
C THR A 224 -10.62 14.50 -3.74
N SER A 225 -10.11 15.49 -3.00
CA SER A 225 -9.76 15.39 -1.58
C SER A 225 -8.74 14.27 -1.30
N VAL A 226 -7.90 13.95 -2.28
CA VAL A 226 -6.85 12.95 -2.15
C VAL A 226 -5.55 13.61 -1.75
N THR A 227 -5.05 13.24 -0.58
CA THR A 227 -3.74 13.68 -0.09
C THR A 227 -2.76 12.50 -0.03
N ARG A 228 -1.52 12.73 -0.47
CA ARG A 228 -0.47 11.70 -0.54
C ARG A 228 0.84 12.20 0.03
N GLY A 229 1.44 11.34 0.84
CA GLY A 229 2.86 11.39 1.17
C GLY A 229 3.70 10.61 0.16
N LEU A 230 4.90 10.20 0.53
CA LEU A 230 5.75 9.35 -0.29
C LEU A 230 5.38 7.88 -0.08
N GLY A 231 4.55 7.35 -0.97
CA GLY A 231 3.99 6.00 -0.89
C GLY A 231 2.78 5.85 0.04
N PHE A 232 2.57 6.78 0.95
CA PHE A 232 1.47 6.77 1.93
C PHE A 232 0.27 7.58 1.46
N GLY A 233 -0.94 7.10 1.77
CA GLY A 233 -2.10 7.98 1.87
C GLY A 233 -2.00 8.78 3.16
N VAL A 234 -2.36 10.06 3.10
CA VAL A 234 -2.52 10.92 4.28
C VAL A 234 -3.99 11.20 4.43
N TYR A 235 -4.53 10.96 5.61
CA TYR A 235 -5.97 11.03 5.89
C TYR A 235 -6.20 11.93 7.07
N ASN A 236 -7.33 12.64 7.10
CA ASN A 236 -7.75 13.41 8.25
C ASN A 236 -9.05 12.81 8.81
N PHE A 237 -9.00 12.36 10.05
CA PHE A 237 -10.17 11.90 10.80
C PHE A 237 -10.31 12.78 12.04
N ASP A 238 -11.41 13.48 12.15
CA ASP A 238 -11.74 14.34 13.29
C ASP A 238 -10.63 15.36 13.64
N GLY A 239 -9.96 15.89 12.61
CA GLY A 239 -8.86 16.85 12.78
C GLY A 239 -7.50 16.20 13.09
N GLU A 240 -7.41 14.89 13.11
CA GLU A 240 -6.18 14.14 13.36
C GLU A 240 -5.61 13.56 12.06
N ASN A 241 -4.29 13.62 11.93
CA ASN A 241 -3.60 13.08 10.74
C ASN A 241 -3.29 11.59 10.93
N TRP A 242 -3.70 10.81 9.95
CA TRP A 242 -3.44 9.40 9.84
C TRP A 242 -2.72 9.11 8.54
N VAL A 243 -1.80 8.17 8.56
CA VAL A 243 -1.11 7.71 7.36
C VAL A 243 -1.35 6.22 7.16
N GLY A 244 -1.21 5.75 5.94
CA GLY A 244 -1.40 4.32 5.65
C GLY A 244 -1.81 4.06 4.23
N HIS A 245 -2.44 2.90 4.01
CA HIS A 245 -2.94 2.51 2.70
C HIS A 245 -4.02 1.44 2.80
N GLY A 246 -4.95 1.46 1.86
CA GLY A 246 -5.90 0.37 1.65
C GLY A 246 -5.40 -0.65 0.64
N GLY A 247 -5.88 -1.88 0.73
CA GLY A 247 -5.62 -2.95 -0.23
C GLY A 247 -6.90 -3.54 -0.82
N SER A 248 -6.92 -3.70 -2.14
CA SER A 248 -8.05 -4.26 -2.87
C SER A 248 -7.58 -5.11 -4.03
N CYS A 249 -7.63 -6.43 -3.85
CA CYS A 249 -7.41 -7.42 -4.92
C CYS A 249 -8.62 -8.35 -5.02
N PRO A 250 -8.69 -9.18 -6.07
CA PRO A 250 -9.70 -10.21 -6.15
C PRO A 250 -9.71 -11.09 -4.91
N GLY A 251 -10.86 -11.15 -4.22
CA GLY A 251 -11.03 -11.95 -3.02
C GLY A 251 -10.48 -11.38 -1.71
N TYR A 252 -9.81 -10.22 -1.72
CA TYR A 252 -9.21 -9.66 -0.51
C TYR A 252 -9.40 -8.17 -0.39
N ARG A 253 -9.61 -7.70 0.82
CA ARG A 253 -9.67 -6.29 1.20
C ARG A 253 -8.87 -6.08 2.49
N SER A 254 -8.10 -5.02 2.53
CA SER A 254 -7.30 -4.67 3.71
C SER A 254 -7.24 -3.16 3.90
N GLN A 255 -7.00 -2.74 5.13
CA GLN A 255 -6.75 -1.35 5.47
C GLN A 255 -5.75 -1.29 6.62
N LEU A 256 -4.79 -0.38 6.49
CA LEU A 256 -3.86 0.00 7.55
C LEU A 256 -3.92 1.51 7.72
N TYR A 257 -4.19 1.98 8.95
CA TYR A 257 -4.09 3.37 9.37
C TYR A 257 -3.18 3.47 10.57
N ILE A 258 -2.32 4.48 10.59
CA ILE A 258 -1.34 4.74 11.64
C ILE A 258 -1.43 6.21 12.01
N ASN A 259 -1.58 6.50 13.30
CA ASN A 259 -1.45 7.83 13.88
C ASN A 259 -0.27 7.80 14.85
N THR A 260 0.84 8.39 14.46
CA THR A 260 2.08 8.40 15.24
C THR A 260 1.99 9.29 16.47
N ASP A 261 1.18 10.33 16.44
CA ASP A 261 0.99 11.26 17.55
C ASP A 261 0.17 10.62 18.69
N LYS A 262 -0.87 9.86 18.31
CA LYS A 262 -1.72 9.12 19.26
C LYS A 262 -1.14 7.75 19.64
N GLU A 263 -0.08 7.31 19.01
CA GLU A 263 0.48 5.96 19.16
C GLU A 263 -0.55 4.85 18.88
N LEU A 264 -1.37 5.06 17.87
CA LEU A 264 -2.49 4.21 17.56
C LEU A 264 -2.43 3.75 16.10
N ALA A 265 -2.74 2.49 15.88
CA ALA A 265 -2.86 1.95 14.54
C ALA A 265 -4.04 0.99 14.44
N TYR A 266 -4.67 0.97 13.27
CA TYR A 266 -5.73 0.04 12.92
C TYR A 266 -5.33 -0.80 11.71
N SER A 267 -5.51 -2.11 11.82
CA SER A 267 -5.35 -3.02 10.70
C SER A 267 -6.55 -3.96 10.62
N VAL A 268 -7.20 -3.97 9.47
CA VAL A 268 -8.32 -4.87 9.18
C VAL A 268 -8.06 -5.57 7.86
N MET A 269 -8.22 -6.89 7.84
CA MET A 269 -8.05 -7.74 6.67
C MET A 269 -9.27 -8.63 6.50
N ILE A 270 -9.78 -8.71 5.27
CA ILE A 270 -10.99 -9.44 4.92
C ILE A 270 -10.69 -10.28 3.69
N ASN A 271 -11.02 -11.57 3.74
CA ASN A 271 -10.82 -12.51 2.64
C ASN A 271 -12.03 -12.60 1.70
N SER A 272 -12.67 -11.48 1.43
CA SER A 272 -13.74 -11.39 0.44
C SER A 272 -13.86 -10.01 -0.18
N SER A 273 -14.30 -9.98 -1.44
CA SER A 273 -14.73 -8.75 -2.11
C SER A 273 -16.13 -8.31 -1.64
N GLY A 274 -16.52 -7.08 -1.98
CA GLY A 274 -17.86 -6.54 -1.67
C GLY A 274 -18.05 -6.10 -0.22
N THR A 275 -16.96 -5.99 0.56
CA THR A 275 -16.97 -5.49 1.94
C THR A 275 -15.89 -4.42 2.10
N SER A 276 -16.12 -3.40 2.92
CA SER A 276 -15.14 -2.34 3.19
C SER A 276 -14.49 -2.55 4.56
N PRO A 277 -13.17 -2.69 4.65
CA PRO A 277 -12.47 -2.74 5.93
C PRO A 277 -12.60 -1.44 6.74
N THR A 278 -12.76 -0.29 6.07
CA THR A 278 -12.94 1.00 6.75
C THR A 278 -14.15 1.04 7.66
N LYS A 279 -15.27 0.41 7.28
CA LYS A 279 -16.45 0.32 8.16
C LYS A 279 -16.17 -0.30 9.53
N TYR A 280 -15.27 -1.28 9.58
CA TYR A 280 -14.86 -1.91 10.84
C TYR A 280 -13.94 -1.00 11.63
N ILE A 281 -13.02 -0.31 10.94
CA ILE A 281 -12.12 0.66 11.57
C ILE A 281 -12.93 1.83 12.15
N ASP A 282 -13.88 2.39 11.40
CA ASP A 282 -14.73 3.49 11.84
C ASP A 282 -15.48 3.10 13.12
N GLY A 283 -16.08 1.91 13.16
CA GLY A 283 -16.76 1.40 14.36
C GLY A 283 -15.82 1.19 15.55
N ILE A 284 -14.64 0.63 15.33
CA ILE A 284 -13.62 0.45 16.38
C ILE A 284 -13.15 1.81 16.88
N HIS A 285 -12.86 2.75 15.98
CA HIS A 285 -12.42 4.10 16.34
C HIS A 285 -13.47 4.85 17.18
N GLU A 286 -14.74 4.79 16.77
CA GLU A 286 -15.86 5.38 17.52
C GLU A 286 -15.95 4.79 18.94
N ILE A 287 -15.86 3.48 19.08
CA ILE A 287 -15.88 2.82 20.41
C ILE A 287 -14.71 3.29 21.25
N LEU A 288 -13.48 3.27 20.72
CA LEU A 288 -12.28 3.68 21.47
C LEU A 288 -12.30 5.16 21.85
N SER A 289 -12.73 6.03 20.95
CA SER A 289 -12.88 7.46 21.22
C SER A 289 -13.88 7.72 22.33
N ASN A 290 -15.02 7.04 22.31
CA ASN A 290 -16.04 7.13 23.37
C ASN A 290 -15.54 6.61 24.73
N VAL A 291 -14.74 5.54 24.74
CA VAL A 291 -14.14 5.00 25.98
C VAL A 291 -13.08 5.97 26.54
N THR A 292 -12.27 6.57 25.68
CA THR A 292 -11.22 7.51 26.10
C THR A 292 -11.80 8.80 26.67
N LEU A 293 -12.87 9.34 26.06
CA LEU A 293 -13.57 10.53 26.52
C LEU A 293 -14.27 10.32 27.88
N LYS A 294 -14.64 9.08 28.20
CA LYS A 294 -15.40 8.74 29.44
C LYS A 294 -14.53 8.27 30.60
N LYS A 295 -13.20 8.29 30.50
CA LYS A 295 -12.29 7.91 31.60
C LYS A 295 -12.40 8.79 32.86
N GLY A 296 -13.29 9.80 32.87
CA GLY A 296 -13.62 10.61 34.08
C GLY A 296 -14.99 10.32 34.70
N GLN A 297 -15.79 9.42 34.13
CA GLN A 297 -17.08 9.00 34.71
C GLN A 297 -17.08 7.50 34.91
N GLU A 298 -17.49 7.03 36.08
CA GLU A 298 -17.64 5.59 36.35
C GLU A 298 -18.44 4.91 35.27
N ILE A 299 -17.78 3.97 34.53
CA ILE A 299 -18.38 3.27 33.41
C ILE A 299 -19.29 2.16 33.96
N ASN A 300 -20.50 2.55 34.36
CA ASN A 300 -21.58 1.57 34.67
C ASN A 300 -22.51 1.34 33.45
N ARG A 301 -22.05 1.71 32.23
CA ARG A 301 -22.87 1.66 31.02
C ARG A 301 -22.49 0.59 29.98
N PHE A 302 -21.58 -0.32 30.30
CA PHE A 302 -21.37 -1.47 29.41
C PHE A 302 -22.61 -2.37 29.27
N ALA A 303 -23.51 -2.34 30.28
CA ALA A 303 -24.80 -3.04 30.20
C ALA A 303 -25.69 -2.59 29.02
N GLU A 304 -25.54 -1.36 28.54
CA GLU A 304 -26.26 -0.87 27.36
C GLU A 304 -25.71 -1.47 26.04
N PHE A 305 -24.50 -2.00 26.06
CA PHE A 305 -23.86 -2.65 24.91
C PHE A 305 -23.81 -4.18 25.04
N GLU A 306 -24.34 -4.75 26.12
CA GLU A 306 -24.53 -6.18 26.26
C GLU A 306 -25.72 -6.61 25.39
N GLY A 307 -25.44 -7.21 24.24
CA GLY A 307 -26.47 -7.68 23.32
C GLY A 307 -25.89 -8.59 22.24
N LYS A 308 -26.76 -9.33 21.58
CA LYS A 308 -26.41 -10.06 20.37
C LYS A 308 -26.31 -9.08 19.20
N TYR A 309 -25.08 -8.81 18.75
CA TYR A 309 -24.86 -8.07 17.49
C TYR A 309 -25.03 -9.04 16.33
N ILE A 310 -26.20 -9.00 15.70
CA ILE A 310 -26.45 -9.77 14.48
C ILE A 310 -26.07 -8.83 13.32
N SER A 311 -25.02 -9.21 12.57
CA SER A 311 -24.76 -8.57 11.30
C SER A 311 -25.91 -8.93 10.34
N GLN A 312 -26.84 -8.03 10.11
CA GLN A 312 -27.78 -8.21 9.02
C GLN A 312 -27.01 -8.05 7.69
N PRO A 313 -27.14 -9.00 6.76
CA PRO A 313 -26.65 -8.78 5.41
C PRO A 313 -27.42 -7.56 4.84
N TRP A 314 -26.70 -6.56 4.42
CA TRP A 314 -27.28 -5.42 3.73
C TRP A 314 -27.74 -5.88 2.36
N VAL A 315 -29.05 -5.72 2.10
CA VAL A 315 -29.68 -5.91 0.81
C VAL A 315 -29.25 -4.78 -0.14
#